data_bacd523b98b1c76f67e20be505e52f90
#
_entry.id   bacd523b98b1c76f67e20be505e52f90
#
_cell.length_a   1.000
_cell.length_b   1.000
_cell.length_c   1.000
_cell.angle_alpha   90.00
_cell.angle_beta   90.00
_cell.angle_gamma   90.00
#
_symmetry.space_group_name_H-M   'P 1'
#
loop_
_entity.id
_entity.type
_entity.pdbx_description
1 polymer ?
#
loop_
_entity_poly.entity_id
_entity_poly.type
_entity_poly.pdbx_seq_one_letter_code
_entity_poly.pdbx_strand_id
1 'polypeptide(L)'
;MPNTAAYAQSDYQVRLDWGGAGLERLAPAHIVVVVQTLGLTARALSACERGGVLDLAPGAGADLARAAAGAGAHVVVGGLRNAAAVAAHVLDRQRARGERTSISILALGAPEDPGTDATRFAVDDLLGAGAVIAALGDLGIDHASPEAAVAGEGFRALGGAVRHLLTASGAGRALAAEGGRDDVLVAATRNAASVVPVLDGDVFRAA
;
A
#
# COMPACT_ATOMS: atom_id res chain seq x y z
N MET A 1 -18.94 -5.09 23.79
CA MET A 1 -18.41 -5.36 22.44
C MET A 1 -17.91 -4.04 21.90
N PRO A 2 -16.68 -3.92 21.42
CA PRO A 2 -16.27 -2.71 20.71
C PRO A 2 -17.20 -2.52 19.52
N ASN A 3 -17.59 -1.28 19.25
CA ASN A 3 -18.43 -0.95 18.10
C ASN A 3 -17.56 -1.03 16.84
N THR A 4 -17.45 -2.23 16.26
CA THR A 4 -16.65 -2.48 15.06
C THR A 4 -17.08 -1.60 13.88
N ALA A 5 -18.35 -1.21 13.80
CA ALA A 5 -18.86 -0.33 12.74
C ALA A 5 -18.23 1.08 12.78
N ALA A 6 -17.87 1.60 13.97
CA ALA A 6 -17.21 2.91 14.09
C ALA A 6 -15.79 2.92 13.47
N TYR A 7 -15.13 1.76 13.45
CA TYR A 7 -13.77 1.62 12.91
C TYR A 7 -13.74 1.14 11.45
N ALA A 8 -14.91 0.85 10.86
CA ALA A 8 -15.01 0.37 9.48
C ALA A 8 -14.71 1.44 8.42
N GLN A 9 -14.62 2.71 8.82
CA GLN A 9 -14.37 3.86 7.96
C GLN A 9 -15.33 3.94 6.74
N SER A 10 -16.55 3.40 6.87
CA SER A 10 -17.51 3.20 5.76
C SER A 10 -17.92 4.50 5.05
N ASP A 11 -17.93 5.61 5.78
CA ASP A 11 -18.36 6.91 5.25
C ASP A 11 -17.31 7.56 4.34
N TYR A 12 -16.06 7.09 4.43
CA TYR A 12 -14.94 7.67 3.69
C TYR A 12 -14.67 6.92 2.39
N GLN A 13 -14.22 7.66 1.38
CA GLN A 13 -13.82 7.10 0.10
C GLN A 13 -12.43 6.47 0.17
N VAL A 14 -11.48 7.16 0.78
CA VAL A 14 -10.10 6.70 0.99
C VAL A 14 -9.93 6.33 2.45
N ARG A 15 -9.53 5.08 2.69
CA ARG A 15 -9.41 4.49 4.01
C ARG A 15 -8.01 3.94 4.22
N LEU A 16 -7.54 3.91 5.47
CA LEU A 16 -6.24 3.34 5.81
C LEU A 16 -6.36 2.45 7.04
N ASP A 17 -5.79 1.27 6.95
CA ASP A 17 -5.59 0.39 8.11
C ASP A 17 -4.37 -0.54 7.89
N TRP A 18 -4.10 -1.44 8.84
CA TRP A 18 -2.89 -2.25 8.92
C TRP A 18 -3.19 -3.75 8.82
N GLY A 19 -2.43 -4.43 7.96
CA GLY A 19 -2.40 -5.88 7.85
C GLY A 19 -3.74 -6.55 7.57
N GLY A 20 -3.84 -7.85 7.83
CA GLY A 20 -5.05 -8.64 7.66
C GLY A 20 -6.18 -8.20 8.59
N ALA A 21 -5.86 -7.88 9.84
CA ALA A 21 -6.85 -7.38 10.80
C ALA A 21 -7.46 -6.04 10.36
N GLY A 22 -6.71 -5.20 9.65
CA GLY A 22 -7.20 -3.98 9.03
C GLY A 22 -8.17 -4.27 7.89
N LEU A 23 -7.87 -5.26 7.04
CA LEU A 23 -8.78 -5.68 5.97
C LEU A 23 -10.12 -6.15 6.54
N GLU A 24 -10.10 -6.94 7.62
CA GLU A 24 -11.31 -7.44 8.28
C GLU A 24 -12.13 -6.33 8.96
N ARG A 25 -11.46 -5.28 9.45
CA ARG A 25 -12.09 -4.16 10.16
C ARG A 25 -12.73 -3.16 9.22
N LEU A 26 -12.08 -2.86 8.10
CA LEU A 26 -12.57 -1.89 7.13
C LEU A 26 -13.82 -2.40 6.42
N ALA A 27 -14.73 -1.49 6.08
CA ALA A 27 -15.82 -1.82 5.18
C ALA A 27 -15.29 -2.27 3.81
N PRO A 28 -15.98 -3.21 3.12
CA PRO A 28 -15.57 -3.68 1.80
C PRO A 28 -15.27 -2.52 0.84
N ALA A 29 -14.22 -2.65 0.07
CA ALA A 29 -13.78 -1.63 -0.87
C ALA A 29 -13.75 -2.17 -2.30
N HIS A 30 -13.98 -1.28 -3.27
CA HIS A 30 -13.88 -1.64 -4.70
C HIS A 30 -12.42 -1.83 -5.13
N ILE A 31 -11.51 -1.06 -4.52
CA ILE A 31 -10.07 -1.15 -4.79
C ILE A 31 -9.34 -1.28 -3.46
N VAL A 32 -8.40 -2.22 -3.41
CA VAL A 32 -7.45 -2.38 -2.31
C VAL A 32 -6.04 -2.14 -2.82
N VAL A 33 -5.35 -1.18 -2.21
CA VAL A 33 -3.92 -0.93 -2.46
C VAL A 33 -3.13 -1.54 -1.32
N VAL A 34 -2.36 -2.57 -1.62
CA VAL A 34 -1.45 -3.21 -0.66
C VAL A 34 -0.11 -2.49 -0.67
N VAL A 35 0.38 -2.11 0.50
CA VAL A 35 1.64 -1.38 0.67
C VAL A 35 2.56 -2.14 1.61
N GLN A 36 3.71 -2.58 1.08
CA GLN A 36 4.86 -3.06 1.84
C GLN A 36 6.12 -2.55 1.17
N THR A 37 6.54 -1.37 1.57
CA THR A 37 7.52 -0.55 0.86
C THR A 37 8.84 -1.27 0.58
N LEU A 38 9.41 -1.93 1.58
CA LEU A 38 10.68 -2.67 1.49
C LEU A 38 10.50 -4.20 1.32
N GLY A 39 9.30 -4.62 0.86
CA GLY A 39 8.97 -6.04 0.69
C GLY A 39 8.22 -6.28 -0.61
N LEU A 40 6.91 -6.60 -0.50
CA LEU A 40 6.05 -6.92 -1.64
C LEU A 40 6.07 -5.81 -2.71
N THR A 41 5.97 -4.54 -2.31
CA THR A 41 5.94 -3.41 -3.24
C THR A 41 7.22 -3.35 -4.08
N ALA A 42 8.39 -3.44 -3.45
CA ALA A 42 9.66 -3.40 -4.17
C ALA A 42 9.80 -4.58 -5.15
N ARG A 43 9.42 -5.79 -4.74
CA ARG A 43 9.49 -7.00 -5.58
C ARG A 43 8.51 -6.93 -6.76
N ALA A 44 7.25 -6.53 -6.51
CA ALA A 44 6.24 -6.45 -7.55
C ALA A 44 6.60 -5.39 -8.61
N LEU A 45 7.07 -4.22 -8.17
CA LEU A 45 7.55 -3.18 -9.10
C LEU A 45 8.73 -3.68 -9.93
N SER A 46 9.74 -4.27 -9.28
CA SER A 46 10.92 -4.77 -9.98
C SER A 46 10.57 -5.86 -11.01
N ALA A 47 9.62 -6.75 -10.73
CA ALA A 47 9.17 -7.76 -11.69
C ALA A 47 8.44 -7.12 -12.87
N CYS A 48 7.46 -6.25 -12.60
CA CYS A 48 6.64 -5.60 -13.64
C CYS A 48 7.46 -4.63 -14.52
N GLU A 49 8.41 -3.88 -13.96
CA GLU A 49 9.31 -3.00 -14.72
C GLU A 49 10.17 -3.77 -15.74
N ARG A 50 10.47 -5.05 -15.47
CA ARG A 50 11.17 -5.92 -16.41
C ARG A 50 10.24 -6.66 -17.40
N GLY A 51 8.95 -6.31 -17.42
CA GLY A 51 7.96 -6.99 -18.26
C GLY A 51 7.57 -8.40 -17.80
N GLY A 52 7.92 -8.76 -16.56
CA GLY A 52 7.59 -10.04 -15.94
C GLY A 52 6.38 -9.95 -15.01
N VAL A 53 6.19 -11.01 -14.25
CA VAL A 53 5.17 -11.14 -13.21
C VAL A 53 5.83 -11.48 -11.88
N LEU A 54 5.13 -11.21 -10.78
CA LEU A 54 5.51 -11.68 -9.46
C LEU A 54 4.49 -12.71 -8.98
N ASP A 55 4.92 -13.95 -8.81
CA ASP A 55 4.11 -14.99 -8.17
C ASP A 55 3.87 -14.66 -6.69
N LEU A 56 2.65 -14.92 -6.23
CA LEU A 56 2.28 -14.79 -4.82
C LEU A 56 2.87 -15.94 -4.00
N ALA A 57 4.12 -15.80 -3.60
CA ALA A 57 4.70 -16.70 -2.61
C ALA A 57 3.96 -16.58 -1.26
N PRO A 58 3.82 -17.66 -0.49
CA PRO A 58 3.18 -17.63 0.84
C PRO A 58 3.77 -16.53 1.74
N GLY A 59 2.90 -15.86 2.48
CA GLY A 59 3.25 -14.80 3.42
C GLY A 59 2.18 -13.72 3.52
N ALA A 60 2.26 -12.92 4.56
CA ALA A 60 1.22 -11.96 4.96
C ALA A 60 0.73 -11.05 3.81
N GLY A 61 1.63 -10.59 2.93
CA GLY A 61 1.25 -9.75 1.79
C GLY A 61 0.46 -10.50 0.72
N ALA A 62 0.81 -11.77 0.46
CA ALA A 62 0.07 -12.62 -0.46
C ALA A 62 -1.30 -13.00 0.10
N ASP A 63 -1.35 -13.34 1.38
CA ASP A 63 -2.57 -13.74 2.06
C ASP A 63 -3.57 -12.58 2.11
N LEU A 64 -3.09 -11.38 2.43
CA LEU A 64 -3.89 -10.16 2.39
C LEU A 64 -4.40 -9.85 0.97
N ALA A 65 -3.56 -9.98 -0.05
CA ALA A 65 -3.95 -9.73 -1.43
C ALA A 65 -5.02 -10.73 -1.90
N ARG A 66 -4.87 -12.04 -1.59
CA ARG A 66 -5.87 -13.05 -1.89
C ARG A 66 -7.19 -12.82 -1.15
N ALA A 67 -7.12 -12.49 0.14
CA ALA A 67 -8.31 -12.20 0.94
C ALA A 67 -9.09 -11.00 0.40
N ALA A 68 -8.39 -9.91 0.03
CA ALA A 68 -9.01 -8.74 -0.58
C ALA A 68 -9.65 -9.07 -1.95
N ALA A 69 -8.98 -9.84 -2.79
CA ALA A 69 -9.52 -10.28 -4.09
C ALA A 69 -10.71 -11.23 -3.90
N GLY A 70 -10.65 -12.14 -2.93
CA GLY A 70 -11.76 -13.03 -2.57
C GLY A 70 -13.00 -12.27 -2.08
N ALA A 71 -12.83 -11.09 -1.51
CA ALA A 71 -13.90 -10.15 -1.16
C ALA A 71 -14.40 -9.31 -2.35
N GLY A 72 -13.89 -9.53 -3.55
CA GLY A 72 -14.31 -8.86 -4.80
C GLY A 72 -13.58 -7.54 -5.08
N ALA A 73 -12.53 -7.19 -4.34
CA ALA A 73 -11.78 -5.98 -4.59
C ALA A 73 -10.83 -6.12 -5.80
N HIS A 74 -10.66 -5.03 -6.55
CA HIS A 74 -9.55 -4.89 -7.47
C HIS A 74 -8.28 -4.58 -6.68
N VAL A 75 -7.33 -5.52 -6.67
CA VAL A 75 -6.14 -5.44 -5.82
C VAL A 75 -4.94 -4.95 -6.62
N VAL A 76 -4.29 -3.91 -6.12
CA VAL A 76 -3.06 -3.35 -6.69
C VAL A 76 -1.98 -3.21 -5.62
N VAL A 77 -0.72 -3.15 -6.05
CA VAL A 77 0.40 -2.85 -5.16
C VAL A 77 0.88 -1.43 -5.40
N GLY A 78 0.99 -0.67 -4.30
CA GLY A 78 1.41 0.73 -4.34
C GLY A 78 2.46 1.07 -3.30
N GLY A 79 3.03 2.26 -3.44
CA GLY A 79 3.99 2.82 -2.51
C GLY A 79 4.71 4.04 -3.07
N LEU A 80 5.84 4.40 -2.47
CA LEU A 80 6.60 5.61 -2.80
C LEU A 80 6.95 5.73 -4.29
N ARG A 81 7.38 4.62 -4.90
CA ARG A 81 7.92 4.65 -6.27
C ARG A 81 6.85 4.83 -7.34
N ASN A 82 5.62 4.39 -7.10
CA ASN A 82 4.54 4.40 -8.10
C ASN A 82 3.26 5.08 -7.63
N ALA A 83 3.33 5.90 -6.59
CA ALA A 83 2.16 6.56 -6.00
C ALA A 83 1.29 7.30 -7.03
N ALA A 84 1.91 8.10 -7.90
CA ALA A 84 1.20 8.82 -8.94
C ALA A 84 0.56 7.89 -9.98
N ALA A 85 1.24 6.82 -10.37
CA ALA A 85 0.71 5.82 -11.31
C ALA A 85 -0.49 5.07 -10.70
N VAL A 86 -0.40 4.67 -9.42
CA VAL A 86 -1.51 4.04 -8.70
C VAL A 86 -2.71 4.99 -8.61
N ALA A 87 -2.48 6.27 -8.26
CA ALA A 87 -3.56 7.24 -8.17
C ALA A 87 -4.25 7.47 -9.53
N ALA A 88 -3.48 7.56 -10.62
CA ALA A 88 -4.03 7.65 -11.97
C ALA A 88 -4.85 6.40 -12.34
N HIS A 89 -4.32 5.20 -12.07
CA HIS A 89 -5.01 3.94 -12.31
C HIS A 89 -6.35 3.86 -11.53
N VAL A 90 -6.34 4.26 -10.26
CA VAL A 90 -7.55 4.31 -9.42
C VAL A 90 -8.57 5.29 -10.00
N LEU A 91 -8.15 6.48 -10.44
CA LEU A 91 -9.04 7.47 -11.06
C LEU A 91 -9.67 6.93 -12.36
N ASP A 92 -8.88 6.25 -13.19
CA ASP A 92 -9.40 5.66 -14.44
C ASP A 92 -10.39 4.53 -14.15
N ARG A 93 -10.15 3.70 -13.13
CA ARG A 93 -11.11 2.70 -12.66
C ARG A 93 -12.40 3.33 -12.15
N GLN A 94 -12.32 4.43 -11.39
CA GLN A 94 -13.48 5.16 -10.92
C GLN A 94 -14.30 5.76 -12.09
N ARG A 95 -13.61 6.35 -13.06
CA ARG A 95 -14.25 6.89 -14.28
C ARG A 95 -14.97 5.79 -15.08
N ALA A 96 -14.32 4.64 -15.24
CA ALA A 96 -14.92 3.49 -15.93
C ALA A 96 -16.16 2.94 -15.22
N ARG A 97 -16.21 3.02 -13.88
CA ARG A 97 -17.38 2.64 -13.08
C ARG A 97 -18.53 3.67 -13.18
N GLY A 98 -18.21 4.92 -13.46
CA GLY A 98 -19.19 6.01 -13.50
C GLY A 98 -19.76 6.42 -12.14
N GLU A 99 -19.17 5.94 -11.04
CA GLU A 99 -19.64 6.20 -9.69
C GLU A 99 -18.46 6.30 -8.71
N ARG A 100 -18.73 6.88 -7.53
CA ARG A 100 -17.75 6.96 -6.43
C ARG A 100 -17.24 5.57 -6.07
N THR A 101 -15.92 5.40 -6.08
CA THR A 101 -15.25 4.13 -5.84
C THR A 101 -14.56 4.17 -4.48
N SER A 102 -14.90 3.24 -3.58
CA SER A 102 -14.22 3.10 -2.29
C SER A 102 -12.85 2.46 -2.45
N ILE A 103 -11.86 3.00 -1.72
CA ILE A 103 -10.45 2.63 -1.82
C ILE A 103 -9.93 2.38 -0.41
N SER A 104 -9.44 1.18 -0.15
CA SER A 104 -8.74 0.85 1.10
C SER A 104 -7.24 0.73 0.82
N ILE A 105 -6.45 1.52 1.54
CA ILE A 105 -5.00 1.41 1.55
C ILE A 105 -4.64 0.53 2.76
N LEU A 106 -3.98 -0.59 2.52
CA LEU A 106 -3.59 -1.53 3.56
C LEU A 106 -2.06 -1.55 3.66
N ALA A 107 -1.55 -0.87 4.68
CA ALA A 107 -0.15 -0.94 5.06
C ALA A 107 0.10 -2.28 5.74
N LEU A 108 1.05 -3.07 5.22
CA LEU A 108 1.24 -4.43 5.72
C LEU A 108 1.83 -4.44 7.14
N GLY A 109 2.74 -3.50 7.41
CA GLY A 109 3.49 -3.47 8.65
C GLY A 109 4.56 -4.56 8.74
N ALA A 110 5.13 -4.71 9.91
CA ALA A 110 6.09 -5.76 10.21
C ALA A 110 5.49 -6.76 11.21
N PRO A 111 5.89 -8.03 11.22
CA PRO A 111 5.48 -8.96 12.26
C PRO A 111 6.00 -8.47 13.62
N GLU A 112 5.18 -8.57 14.65
CA GLU A 112 5.59 -8.20 16.01
C GLU A 112 6.60 -9.22 16.56
N ASP A 113 6.29 -10.50 16.39
CA ASP A 113 7.17 -11.62 16.71
C ASP A 113 7.10 -12.70 15.62
N PRO A 114 8.15 -13.50 15.40
CA PRO A 114 8.11 -14.63 14.48
C PRO A 114 6.99 -15.60 14.83
N GLY A 115 6.09 -15.84 13.87
CA GLY A 115 4.99 -16.80 14.01
C GLY A 115 3.72 -16.24 14.67
N THR A 116 3.61 -14.93 14.84
CA THR A 116 2.36 -14.25 15.25
C THR A 116 1.73 -13.49 14.09
N ASP A 117 0.40 -13.37 14.12
CA ASP A 117 -0.35 -12.52 13.17
C ASP A 117 -0.40 -11.05 13.65
N ALA A 118 0.23 -10.75 14.78
CA ALA A 118 0.29 -9.39 15.31
C ALA A 118 1.17 -8.51 14.43
N THR A 119 0.60 -7.39 13.99
CA THR A 119 1.24 -6.44 13.09
C THR A 119 1.80 -5.26 13.87
N ARG A 120 3.11 -5.06 13.80
CA ARG A 120 3.78 -3.86 14.32
C ARG A 120 3.75 -2.74 13.29
N PHE A 121 3.58 -1.52 13.79
CA PHE A 121 3.74 -0.30 12.99
C PHE A 121 5.08 -0.28 12.24
N ALA A 122 5.05 0.05 10.95
CA ALA A 122 6.21 0.20 10.09
C ALA A 122 6.18 1.58 9.42
N VAL A 123 7.12 2.45 9.76
CA VAL A 123 7.16 3.83 9.24
C VAL A 123 7.38 3.89 7.73
N ASP A 124 8.11 2.95 7.17
CA ASP A 124 8.33 2.80 5.74
C ASP A 124 7.02 2.50 4.98
N ASP A 125 6.17 1.64 5.53
CA ASP A 125 4.86 1.35 4.96
C ASP A 125 3.88 2.52 5.14
N LEU A 126 3.93 3.22 6.29
CA LEU A 126 3.15 4.45 6.47
C LEU A 126 3.50 5.51 5.44
N LEU A 127 4.80 5.70 5.15
CA LEU A 127 5.26 6.65 4.14
C LEU A 127 4.83 6.23 2.73
N GLY A 128 4.86 4.93 2.43
CA GLY A 128 4.36 4.38 1.17
C GLY A 128 2.86 4.57 1.00
N ALA A 129 2.07 4.26 2.03
CA ALA A 129 0.63 4.48 2.07
C ALA A 129 0.29 5.97 1.94
N GLY A 130 0.96 6.82 2.73
CA GLY A 130 0.80 8.27 2.69
C GLY A 130 1.10 8.87 1.32
N ALA A 131 2.10 8.33 0.61
CA ALA A 131 2.42 8.77 -0.76
C ALA A 131 1.26 8.50 -1.73
N VAL A 132 0.64 7.31 -1.66
CA VAL A 132 -0.53 6.96 -2.48
C VAL A 132 -1.72 7.83 -2.12
N ILE A 133 -2.01 8.02 -0.83
CA ILE A 133 -3.12 8.86 -0.35
C ILE A 133 -2.93 10.31 -0.81
N ALA A 134 -1.73 10.87 -0.67
CA ALA A 134 -1.41 12.21 -1.13
C ALA A 134 -1.63 12.35 -2.65
N ALA A 135 -1.19 11.36 -3.43
CA ALA A 135 -1.36 11.36 -4.89
C ALA A 135 -2.84 11.23 -5.31
N LEU A 136 -3.67 10.48 -4.56
CA LEU A 136 -5.11 10.42 -4.76
C LEU A 136 -5.76 11.80 -4.52
N GLY A 137 -5.38 12.47 -3.42
CA GLY A 137 -5.84 13.82 -3.10
C GLY A 137 -5.48 14.84 -4.16
N ASP A 138 -4.26 14.76 -4.75
CA ASP A 138 -3.83 15.64 -5.85
C ASP A 138 -4.68 15.47 -7.11
N LEU A 139 -5.37 14.33 -7.28
CA LEU A 139 -6.32 14.06 -8.36
C LEU A 139 -7.79 14.31 -7.97
N GLY A 140 -8.06 14.90 -6.80
CA GLY A 140 -9.40 15.20 -6.31
C GLY A 140 -10.13 14.03 -5.66
N ILE A 141 -9.44 12.92 -5.36
CA ILE A 141 -9.96 11.81 -4.56
C ILE A 141 -9.52 12.04 -3.10
N ASP A 142 -10.16 12.99 -2.43
CA ASP A 142 -9.70 13.59 -1.16
C ASP A 142 -10.62 13.31 0.03
N HIS A 143 -11.76 12.64 -0.15
CA HIS A 143 -12.64 12.26 0.95
C HIS A 143 -12.03 11.10 1.76
N ALA A 144 -11.00 11.43 2.54
CA ALA A 144 -10.18 10.50 3.30
C ALA A 144 -10.65 10.36 4.75
N SER A 145 -10.50 9.16 5.32
CA SER A 145 -10.65 8.94 6.76
C SER A 145 -9.59 9.73 7.54
N PRO A 146 -9.81 9.99 8.84
CA PRO A 146 -8.79 10.64 9.68
C PRO A 146 -7.43 9.94 9.61
N GLU A 147 -7.40 8.60 9.62
CA GLU A 147 -6.19 7.80 9.53
C GLU A 147 -5.48 8.01 8.19
N ALA A 148 -6.24 8.00 7.10
CA ALA A 148 -5.71 8.25 5.77
C ALA A 148 -5.24 9.70 5.62
N ALA A 149 -5.99 10.67 6.12
CA ALA A 149 -5.62 12.10 6.08
C ALA A 149 -4.30 12.35 6.81
N VAL A 150 -4.14 11.81 8.03
CA VAL A 150 -2.88 11.94 8.80
C VAL A 150 -1.71 11.32 8.05
N ALA A 151 -1.89 10.15 7.43
CA ALA A 151 -0.82 9.51 6.65
C ALA A 151 -0.43 10.33 5.41
N GLY A 152 -1.43 10.84 4.67
CA GLY A 152 -1.20 11.66 3.48
C GLY A 152 -0.48 12.97 3.81
N GLU A 153 -0.94 13.70 4.81
CA GLU A 153 -0.32 14.96 5.24
C GLU A 153 1.04 14.73 5.91
N GLY A 154 1.18 13.66 6.69
CA GLY A 154 2.48 13.24 7.23
C GLY A 154 3.50 12.98 6.13
N PHE A 155 3.10 12.30 5.05
CA PHE A 155 3.96 12.12 3.88
C PHE A 155 4.31 13.46 3.20
N ARG A 156 3.35 14.38 3.02
CA ARG A 156 3.62 15.70 2.42
C ARG A 156 4.64 16.48 3.24
N ALA A 157 4.47 16.52 4.57
CA ALA A 157 5.38 17.22 5.48
C ALA A 157 6.79 16.62 5.50
N LEU A 158 6.90 15.29 5.41
CA LEU A 158 8.15 14.53 5.52
C LEU A 158 8.76 14.14 4.16
N GLY A 159 8.11 14.49 3.05
CA GLY A 159 8.50 14.03 1.72
C GLY A 159 9.95 14.36 1.32
N GLY A 160 10.52 15.46 1.82
CA GLY A 160 11.93 15.79 1.61
C GLY A 160 12.91 14.89 2.39
N ALA A 161 12.45 14.23 3.44
CA ALA A 161 13.25 13.36 4.32
C ALA A 161 13.06 11.86 4.07
N VAL A 162 12.24 11.46 3.10
CA VAL A 162 11.85 10.05 2.87
C VAL A 162 13.07 9.13 2.79
N ARG A 163 14.12 9.52 2.06
CA ARG A 163 15.34 8.72 1.92
C ARG A 163 16.01 8.47 3.28
N HIS A 164 16.10 9.50 4.12
CA HIS A 164 16.65 9.38 5.47
C HIS A 164 15.74 8.49 6.35
N LEU A 165 14.44 8.72 6.31
CA LEU A 165 13.49 7.98 7.12
C LEU A 165 13.47 6.48 6.77
N LEU A 166 13.50 6.12 5.47
CA LEU A 166 13.59 4.72 5.06
C LEU A 166 14.89 4.07 5.51
N THR A 167 16.03 4.73 5.32
CA THR A 167 17.32 4.14 5.74
C THR A 167 17.46 4.03 7.26
N ALA A 168 16.77 4.89 8.01
CA ALA A 168 16.77 4.87 9.49
C ALA A 168 15.66 3.96 10.07
N SER A 169 14.68 3.53 9.28
CA SER A 169 13.61 2.64 9.73
C SER A 169 14.15 1.29 10.19
N GLY A 170 13.36 0.58 11.00
CA GLY A 170 13.72 -0.77 11.44
C GLY A 170 13.92 -1.72 10.25
N ALA A 171 12.98 -1.74 9.31
CA ALA A 171 13.05 -2.56 8.09
C ALA A 171 14.22 -2.15 7.19
N GLY A 172 14.46 -0.84 7.00
CA GLY A 172 15.58 -0.36 6.20
C GLY A 172 16.94 -0.72 6.78
N ARG A 173 17.08 -0.66 8.09
CA ARG A 173 18.32 -1.08 8.79
C ARG A 173 18.53 -2.59 8.72
N ALA A 174 17.45 -3.38 8.88
CA ALA A 174 17.54 -4.83 8.79
C ALA A 174 17.96 -5.25 7.36
N LEU A 175 17.29 -4.72 6.34
CA LEU A 175 17.62 -5.02 4.95
C LEU A 175 19.05 -4.58 4.59
N ALA A 176 19.50 -3.42 5.07
CA ALA A 176 20.87 -2.96 4.84
C ALA A 176 21.93 -3.85 5.52
N ALA A 177 21.61 -4.43 6.70
CA ALA A 177 22.48 -5.38 7.38
C ALA A 177 22.65 -6.71 6.60
N GLU A 178 21.64 -7.07 5.80
CA GLU A 178 21.65 -8.23 4.89
C GLU A 178 22.26 -7.91 3.52
N GLY A 179 22.82 -6.72 3.34
CA GLY A 179 23.44 -6.28 2.08
C GLY A 179 22.52 -5.54 1.12
N GLY A 180 21.22 -5.40 1.43
CA GLY A 180 20.22 -4.75 0.58
C GLY A 180 20.15 -3.22 0.72
N ARG A 181 21.24 -2.54 1.08
CA ARG A 181 21.25 -1.07 1.23
C ARG A 181 20.79 -0.35 -0.03
N ASP A 182 21.20 -0.80 -1.19
CA ASP A 182 20.85 -0.17 -2.47
C ASP A 182 19.36 -0.36 -2.77
N ASP A 183 18.76 -1.48 -2.37
CA ASP A 183 17.32 -1.71 -2.51
C ASP A 183 16.51 -0.71 -1.67
N VAL A 184 16.98 -0.38 -0.44
CA VAL A 184 16.36 0.66 0.39
C VAL A 184 16.44 2.03 -0.31
N LEU A 185 17.57 2.36 -0.93
CA LEU A 185 17.74 3.63 -1.64
C LEU A 185 16.86 3.71 -2.88
N VAL A 186 16.72 2.60 -3.62
CA VAL A 186 15.81 2.50 -4.76
C VAL A 186 14.36 2.65 -4.30
N ALA A 187 13.95 1.95 -3.24
CA ALA A 187 12.59 2.04 -2.70
C ALA A 187 12.23 3.45 -2.21
N ALA A 188 13.21 4.24 -1.79
CA ALA A 188 13.03 5.62 -1.34
C ALA A 188 12.86 6.64 -2.49
N THR A 189 12.99 6.23 -3.76
CA THR A 189 12.78 7.13 -4.90
C THR A 189 11.27 7.36 -5.11
N ARG A 190 10.87 8.63 -5.21
CA ARG A 190 9.45 9.01 -5.35
C ARG A 190 9.05 9.02 -6.82
N ASN A 191 7.91 8.39 -7.15
CA ASN A 191 7.31 8.38 -8.50
C ASN A 191 8.29 8.03 -9.62
N ALA A 192 9.24 7.11 -9.33
CA ALA A 192 10.24 6.65 -10.28
C ALA A 192 9.77 5.47 -11.14
N ALA A 193 8.61 4.90 -10.82
CA ALA A 193 7.99 3.81 -11.55
C ALA A 193 6.62 4.23 -12.08
N SER A 194 6.34 3.91 -13.33
CA SER A 194 5.04 4.15 -13.98
C SER A 194 4.15 2.89 -14.00
N VAL A 195 4.68 1.74 -13.63
CA VAL A 195 3.91 0.48 -13.61
C VAL A 195 3.04 0.38 -12.36
N VAL A 196 1.86 -0.18 -12.53
CA VAL A 196 0.94 -0.54 -11.44
C VAL A 196 0.81 -2.06 -11.44
N PRO A 197 1.40 -2.76 -10.45
CA PRO A 197 1.19 -4.19 -10.32
C PRO A 197 -0.25 -4.46 -9.87
N VAL A 198 -0.99 -5.21 -10.68
CA VAL A 198 -2.38 -5.63 -10.43
C VAL A 198 -2.41 -7.12 -10.20
N LEU A 199 -3.18 -7.56 -9.22
CA LEU A 199 -3.39 -8.98 -8.97
C LEU A 199 -4.29 -9.58 -10.05
N ASP A 200 -3.82 -10.64 -10.69
CA ASP A 200 -4.53 -11.46 -11.65
C ASP A 200 -4.31 -12.94 -11.32
N GLY A 201 -5.33 -13.60 -10.77
CA GLY A 201 -5.19 -14.90 -10.17
C GLY A 201 -4.19 -14.90 -9.00
N ASP A 202 -3.11 -15.65 -9.13
CA ASP A 202 -2.04 -15.77 -8.13
C ASP A 202 -0.75 -15.01 -8.50
N VAL A 203 -0.83 -14.06 -9.43
CA VAL A 203 0.34 -13.26 -9.83
C VAL A 203 0.04 -11.77 -9.84
N PHE A 204 1.04 -10.96 -9.54
CA PHE A 204 1.02 -9.54 -9.86
C PHE A 204 1.65 -9.31 -11.22
N ARG A 205 0.94 -8.60 -12.11
CA ARG A 205 1.42 -8.17 -13.42
C ARG A 205 1.19 -6.67 -13.61
N ALA A 206 1.85 -6.07 -14.58
CA ALA A 206 1.56 -4.69 -14.96
C ALA A 206 0.13 -4.56 -15.50
N ALA A 207 -0.57 -3.45 -15.11
CA ALA A 207 -1.92 -3.12 -15.54
C ALA A 207 -2.01 -2.89 -17.06
#